data_9c11ef77c227fa2dc0284b7636a9e665
#
_entry.id   9c11ef77c227fa2dc0284b7636a9e665
#
_cell.length_a   1.000
_cell.length_b   1.000
_cell.length_c   1.000
_cell.angle_alpha   90.00
_cell.angle_beta   90.00
_cell.angle_gamma   90.00
#
_symmetry.space_group_name_H-M   'P 1'
#
loop_
_entity.id
_entity.type
_entity.pdbx_description
1 polymer ?
#
loop_
_entity_poly.entity_id
_entity_poly.type
_entity_poly.pdbx_seq_one_letter_code
_entity_poly.pdbx_strand_id
1 'polypeptide(L)'
;LLDTVMASVSLFDEISVSRRADGRINIVCPAIKGENTALPAAKLFQERFSTCGFDIRIEKGIPVAAGFGGSSADIAGVLYALGKMFRKDFESLTEIAARCGSDAPFMLKGGFARATGRGEKVAPFECGKTYHLVAAKPSGGVSSGEAYKLYDEMKRQGRIPENMADGLQVAKALKKGDLACLSALCVNDLAVPAKKLLPQIAEVERMLGQFSPACLFISGSGSGVAAVFETEVKASACARELEKRGVFARAVTTMQRGVEEI
;
A
#
# COMPACT_ATOMS: atom_id res chain seq x y z
N LEU A 1 1.54 -19.13 -4.01
CA LEU A 1 2.53 -18.15 -4.46
C LEU A 1 1.80 -16.93 -4.98
N LEU A 2 2.33 -15.73 -4.71
CA LEU A 2 1.79 -14.47 -5.19
C LEU A 2 2.32 -14.18 -6.61
N ASP A 3 1.48 -13.51 -7.40
CA ASP A 3 1.86 -12.79 -8.61
C ASP A 3 1.02 -11.50 -8.63
N THR A 4 1.61 -10.39 -8.25
CA THR A 4 0.90 -9.11 -8.08
C THR A 4 1.69 -7.95 -8.67
N VAL A 5 0.97 -6.90 -9.04
CA VAL A 5 1.59 -5.64 -9.45
C VAL A 5 1.29 -4.58 -8.39
N MET A 6 2.33 -3.88 -7.99
CA MET A 6 2.28 -2.77 -7.05
C MET A 6 2.56 -1.46 -7.76
N ALA A 7 1.87 -0.40 -7.36
CA ALA A 7 2.11 0.97 -7.82
C ALA A 7 2.07 1.93 -6.63
N SER A 8 3.06 2.80 -6.53
CA SER A 8 3.03 3.91 -5.56
C SER A 8 2.03 4.96 -6.01
N VAL A 9 1.32 5.54 -5.05
CA VAL A 9 0.31 6.59 -5.29
C VAL A 9 0.52 7.77 -4.33
N SER A 10 -0.02 8.93 -4.69
CA SER A 10 0.07 10.18 -3.93
C SER A 10 -0.83 10.19 -2.68
N LEU A 11 -0.72 9.15 -1.86
CA LEU A 11 -1.35 9.03 -0.54
C LEU A 11 -0.26 8.72 0.48
N PHE A 12 0.02 9.65 1.38
CA PHE A 12 1.20 9.60 2.24
C PHE A 12 0.85 9.60 3.72
N ASP A 13 1.76 9.05 4.49
CA ASP A 13 1.94 9.35 5.91
C ASP A 13 3.06 10.38 6.04
N GLU A 14 2.94 11.31 6.97
CA GLU A 14 3.99 12.29 7.25
C GLU A 14 4.84 11.82 8.42
N ILE A 15 6.15 11.83 8.24
CA ILE A 15 7.12 11.35 9.22
C ILE A 15 8.16 12.42 9.52
N SER A 16 8.29 12.75 10.80
CA SER A 16 9.37 13.61 11.28
C SER A 16 10.26 12.86 12.26
N VAL A 17 11.55 13.11 12.16
CA VAL A 17 12.58 12.48 13.01
C VAL A 17 13.50 13.53 13.60
N SER A 18 13.78 13.43 14.89
CA SER A 18 14.79 14.23 15.57
C SER A 18 15.72 13.36 16.43
N ARG A 19 16.95 13.86 16.65
CA ARG A 19 17.96 13.15 17.46
C ARG A 19 17.68 13.29 18.94
N ARG A 20 17.98 12.22 19.69
CA ARG A 20 17.99 12.21 21.15
C ARG A 20 19.40 11.97 21.68
N ALA A 21 19.74 12.57 22.79
CA ALA A 21 21.03 12.37 23.44
C ALA A 21 21.09 11.08 24.29
N ASP A 22 19.92 10.55 24.71
CA ASP A 22 19.84 9.46 25.70
C ASP A 22 19.81 8.03 25.07
N GLY A 23 20.03 7.92 23.77
CA GLY A 23 20.05 6.63 23.07
C GLY A 23 18.69 5.92 22.93
N ARG A 24 17.61 6.48 23.47
CA ARG A 24 16.27 5.88 23.41
C ARG A 24 15.60 6.14 22.06
N ILE A 25 14.72 5.22 21.66
CA ILE A 25 13.84 5.41 20.52
C ILE A 25 12.42 5.60 21.04
N ASN A 26 11.80 6.72 20.67
CA ASN A 26 10.43 7.03 20.99
C ASN A 26 9.66 7.24 19.67
N ILE A 27 8.52 6.56 19.51
CA ILE A 27 7.65 6.71 18.34
C ILE A 27 6.26 7.15 18.83
N VAL A 28 5.79 8.27 18.29
CA VAL A 28 4.43 8.77 18.51
C VAL A 28 3.65 8.68 17.21
N CYS A 29 2.58 7.88 17.23
CA CYS A 29 1.63 7.76 16.14
C CYS A 29 0.21 7.74 16.73
N PRO A 30 -0.50 8.89 16.79
CA PRO A 30 -1.79 8.99 17.49
C PRO A 30 -2.88 8.05 16.95
N ALA A 31 -2.80 7.70 15.67
CA ALA A 31 -3.77 6.83 15.00
C ALA A 31 -3.59 5.34 15.31
N ILE A 32 -2.48 4.93 15.92
CA ILE A 32 -2.17 3.52 16.22
C ILE A 32 -2.12 3.31 17.72
N LYS A 33 -2.94 2.37 18.20
CA LYS A 33 -2.90 1.91 19.60
C LYS A 33 -1.87 0.78 19.72
N GLY A 34 -0.88 0.94 20.59
CA GLY A 34 0.17 -0.05 20.82
C GLY A 34 1.48 0.26 20.08
N GLU A 35 2.31 -0.76 19.91
CA GLU A 35 3.63 -0.61 19.31
C GLU A 35 3.53 -0.38 17.79
N ASN A 36 4.25 0.62 17.29
CA ASN A 36 4.27 0.93 15.86
C ASN A 36 5.22 -0.04 15.13
N THR A 37 4.80 -0.50 13.95
CA THR A 37 5.55 -1.45 13.11
C THR A 37 6.89 -0.90 12.60
N ALA A 38 7.13 0.41 12.65
CA ALA A 38 8.40 1.02 12.31
C ALA A 38 9.45 0.95 13.44
N LEU A 39 9.06 0.60 14.68
CA LEU A 39 10.01 0.52 15.80
C LEU A 39 11.13 -0.52 15.58
N PRO A 40 10.84 -1.75 15.11
CA PRO A 40 11.92 -2.70 14.77
C PRO A 40 12.90 -2.15 13.73
N ALA A 41 12.42 -1.42 12.73
CA ALA A 41 13.28 -0.82 11.71
C ALA A 41 14.20 0.28 12.28
N ALA A 42 13.67 1.14 13.15
CA ALA A 42 14.46 2.16 13.84
C ALA A 42 15.53 1.54 14.77
N LYS A 43 15.19 0.45 15.48
CA LYS A 43 16.14 -0.30 16.32
C LYS A 43 17.25 -0.94 15.48
N LEU A 44 16.91 -1.62 14.39
CA LEU A 44 17.89 -2.23 13.48
C LEU A 44 18.80 -1.18 12.85
N PHE A 45 18.27 -0.01 12.50
CA PHE A 45 19.07 1.11 12.01
C PHE A 45 20.05 1.59 13.07
N GLN A 46 19.58 1.83 14.31
CA GLN A 46 20.42 2.26 15.43
C GLN A 46 21.55 1.28 15.71
N GLU A 47 21.25 -0.02 15.77
CA GLU A 47 22.22 -1.09 16.00
C GLU A 47 23.27 -1.16 14.88
N ARG A 48 22.82 -1.20 13.62
CA ARG A 48 23.71 -1.34 12.46
C ARG A 48 24.69 -0.20 12.32
N PHE A 49 24.25 1.03 12.63
CA PHE A 49 25.05 2.24 12.41
C PHE A 49 25.58 2.87 13.70
N SER A 50 25.35 2.25 14.85
CA SER A 50 25.78 2.74 16.18
C SER A 50 25.43 4.22 16.39
N THR A 51 24.17 4.59 16.10
CA THR A 51 23.70 5.98 16.17
C THR A 51 23.14 6.33 17.56
N CYS A 52 22.88 7.61 17.80
CA CYS A 52 22.10 8.08 18.95
C CYS A 52 20.64 7.62 18.87
N GLY A 53 19.83 7.95 19.88
CA GLY A 53 18.40 7.72 19.87
C GLY A 53 17.60 8.70 19.00
N PHE A 54 16.30 8.46 18.88
CA PHE A 54 15.41 9.22 18.01
C PHE A 54 14.06 9.49 18.67
N ASP A 55 13.51 10.69 18.45
CA ASP A 55 12.07 10.94 18.51
C ASP A 55 11.52 10.89 17.09
N ILE A 56 10.52 10.05 16.90
CA ILE A 56 9.87 9.82 15.61
C ILE A 56 8.39 10.13 15.78
N ARG A 57 7.84 10.99 14.93
CA ARG A 57 6.41 11.29 14.88
C ARG A 57 5.85 10.87 13.53
N ILE A 58 4.75 10.15 13.55
CA ILE A 58 4.05 9.64 12.37
C ILE A 58 2.62 10.16 12.37
N GLU A 59 2.25 10.94 11.35
CA GLU A 59 0.88 11.39 11.09
C GLU A 59 0.32 10.57 9.94
N LYS A 60 -0.76 9.83 10.20
CA LYS A 60 -1.34 8.90 9.23
C LYS A 60 -2.26 9.61 8.24
N GLY A 61 -1.89 9.61 6.96
CA GLY A 61 -2.78 9.91 5.83
C GLY A 61 -3.25 8.63 5.14
N ILE A 62 -2.44 7.57 5.17
CA ILE A 62 -2.83 6.23 4.69
C ILE A 62 -3.73 5.57 5.76
N PRO A 63 -4.99 5.22 5.45
CA PRO A 63 -5.89 4.67 6.44
C PRO A 63 -5.42 3.31 6.97
N VAL A 64 -5.52 3.12 8.28
CA VAL A 64 -5.09 1.89 8.95
C VAL A 64 -5.94 0.69 8.50
N ALA A 65 -5.31 -0.47 8.34
CA ALA A 65 -5.95 -1.73 7.95
C ALA A 65 -6.77 -1.65 6.63
N ALA A 66 -6.26 -0.89 5.66
CA ALA A 66 -6.88 -0.69 4.35
C ALA A 66 -6.27 -1.55 3.23
N GLY A 67 -5.17 -2.27 3.47
CA GLY A 67 -4.45 -2.97 2.39
C GLY A 67 -3.68 -2.05 1.45
N PHE A 68 -3.48 -0.77 1.82
CA PHE A 68 -2.69 0.20 1.04
C PHE A 68 -1.21 0.26 1.46
N GLY A 69 -0.74 -0.73 2.22
CA GLY A 69 0.67 -0.82 2.60
C GLY A 69 1.15 0.15 3.68
N GLY A 70 0.23 0.78 4.46
CA GLY A 70 0.57 1.84 5.41
C GLY A 70 1.63 1.46 6.47
N SER A 71 1.64 0.23 6.97
CA SER A 71 2.68 -0.23 7.90
C SER A 71 4.07 -0.28 7.26
N SER A 72 4.15 -0.72 6.00
CA SER A 72 5.40 -0.75 5.23
C SER A 72 5.83 0.65 4.79
N ALA A 73 4.88 1.57 4.57
CA ALA A 73 5.14 2.98 4.32
C ALA A 73 5.76 3.67 5.56
N ASP A 74 5.26 3.39 6.77
CA ASP A 74 5.84 3.88 8.02
C ASP A 74 7.31 3.41 8.16
N ILE A 75 7.57 2.11 7.91
CA ILE A 75 8.94 1.56 7.93
C ILE A 75 9.83 2.28 6.92
N ALA A 76 9.38 2.43 5.68
CA ALA A 76 10.14 3.06 4.61
C ALA A 76 10.45 4.53 4.91
N GLY A 77 9.45 5.30 5.34
CA GLY A 77 9.62 6.71 5.65
C GLY A 77 10.56 6.95 6.84
N VAL A 78 10.45 6.14 7.93
CA VAL A 78 11.37 6.20 9.06
C VAL A 78 12.81 5.89 8.62
N LEU A 79 13.02 4.81 7.85
CA LEU A 79 14.35 4.45 7.36
C LEU A 79 14.91 5.52 6.42
N TYR A 80 14.10 6.09 5.55
CA TYR A 80 14.52 7.17 4.66
C TYR A 80 14.95 8.41 5.44
N ALA A 81 14.13 8.88 6.38
CA ALA A 81 14.43 10.04 7.22
C ALA A 81 15.71 9.84 8.04
N LEU A 82 15.88 8.66 8.66
CA LEU A 82 17.12 8.29 9.37
C LEU A 82 18.32 8.21 8.42
N GLY A 83 18.14 7.60 7.24
CA GLY A 83 19.19 7.52 6.22
C GLY A 83 19.69 8.89 5.80
N LYS A 84 18.78 9.84 5.56
CA LYS A 84 19.12 11.24 5.27
C LYS A 84 19.86 11.91 6.44
N MET A 85 19.31 11.79 7.64
CA MET A 85 19.90 12.39 8.86
C MET A 85 21.33 11.92 9.13
N PHE A 86 21.63 10.64 8.87
CA PHE A 86 22.94 10.02 9.16
C PHE A 86 23.76 9.73 7.90
N ARG A 87 23.32 10.21 6.73
CA ARG A 87 24.00 10.05 5.42
C ARG A 87 24.32 8.59 5.10
N LYS A 88 23.32 7.71 5.23
CA LYS A 88 23.43 6.30 4.90
C LYS A 88 22.94 6.04 3.49
N ASP A 89 23.54 5.05 2.84
CA ASP A 89 23.22 4.67 1.47
C ASP A 89 21.88 3.93 1.37
N PHE A 90 21.27 4.01 0.21
CA PHE A 90 19.94 3.44 -0.06
C PHE A 90 19.92 1.91 0.04
N GLU A 91 21.01 1.24 -0.34
CA GLU A 91 21.11 -0.22 -0.31
C GLU A 91 21.03 -0.74 1.12
N SER A 92 21.82 -0.15 2.04
CA SER A 92 21.76 -0.47 3.46
C SER A 92 20.36 -0.27 4.07
N LEU A 93 19.65 0.78 3.66
CA LEU A 93 18.26 1.01 4.11
C LEU A 93 17.32 -0.07 3.57
N THR A 94 17.49 -0.46 2.31
CA THR A 94 16.69 -1.50 1.67
C THR A 94 16.86 -2.87 2.35
N GLU A 95 18.08 -3.22 2.75
CA GLU A 95 18.35 -4.44 3.52
C GLU A 95 17.62 -4.45 4.87
N ILE A 96 17.61 -3.32 5.60
CA ILE A 96 16.87 -3.20 6.86
C ILE A 96 15.38 -3.30 6.59
N ALA A 97 14.87 -2.60 5.56
CA ALA A 97 13.46 -2.63 5.18
C ALA A 97 12.97 -4.06 4.89
N ALA A 98 13.74 -4.86 4.15
CA ALA A 98 13.43 -6.24 3.82
C ALA A 98 13.31 -7.17 5.06
N ARG A 99 14.00 -6.84 6.14
CA ARG A 99 13.90 -7.59 7.41
C ARG A 99 12.68 -7.21 8.24
N CYS A 100 12.09 -6.04 7.97
CA CYS A 100 10.98 -5.49 8.76
C CYS A 100 9.60 -5.68 8.10
N GLY A 101 9.54 -5.84 6.79
CA GLY A 101 8.27 -6.03 6.08
C GLY A 101 8.48 -6.36 4.61
N SER A 102 7.66 -7.25 4.07
CA SER A 102 7.77 -7.72 2.68
C SER A 102 7.64 -6.58 1.66
N ASP A 103 6.75 -5.62 1.92
CA ASP A 103 6.47 -4.51 1.00
C ASP A 103 7.34 -3.27 1.29
N ALA A 104 8.07 -3.25 2.43
CA ALA A 104 8.85 -2.09 2.84
C ALA A 104 9.97 -1.69 1.86
N PRO A 105 10.69 -2.62 1.20
CA PRO A 105 11.64 -2.28 0.13
C PRO A 105 10.98 -1.59 -1.05
N PHE A 106 9.78 -2.05 -1.44
CA PHE A 106 9.01 -1.39 -2.50
C PHE A 106 8.57 0.01 -2.06
N MET A 107 8.04 0.16 -0.85
CA MET A 107 7.61 1.48 -0.33
C MET A 107 8.77 2.47 -0.25
N LEU A 108 9.98 2.01 0.04
CA LEU A 108 11.18 2.84 0.06
C LEU A 108 11.57 3.32 -1.35
N LYS A 109 11.49 2.44 -2.35
CA LYS A 109 11.84 2.73 -3.74
C LYS A 109 10.73 3.43 -4.50
N GLY A 110 9.51 2.90 -4.41
CA GLY A 110 8.34 3.37 -5.13
C GLY A 110 8.30 2.99 -6.60
N GLY A 111 7.45 3.69 -7.34
CA GLY A 111 7.21 3.45 -8.76
C GLY A 111 6.26 2.28 -8.99
N PHE A 112 6.61 1.43 -9.96
CA PHE A 112 5.85 0.25 -10.32
C PHE A 112 6.73 -1.00 -10.18
N ALA A 113 6.17 -2.07 -9.63
CA ALA A 113 6.87 -3.34 -9.53
C ALA A 113 5.91 -4.54 -9.65
N ARG A 114 6.41 -5.65 -10.19
CA ARG A 114 5.77 -6.95 -10.06
C ARG A 114 6.40 -7.69 -8.89
N ALA A 115 5.60 -8.17 -7.98
CA ALA A 115 6.04 -8.99 -6.86
C ALA A 115 5.56 -10.44 -7.03
N THR A 116 6.48 -11.38 -6.82
CA THR A 116 6.22 -12.82 -6.94
C THR A 116 6.75 -13.58 -5.73
N GLY A 117 6.52 -14.89 -5.68
CA GLY A 117 6.91 -15.71 -4.54
C GLY A 117 5.93 -15.53 -3.36
N ARG A 118 6.42 -15.10 -2.21
CA ARG A 118 5.63 -14.67 -1.05
C ARG A 118 5.48 -13.13 -1.00
N GLY A 119 5.92 -12.42 -2.06
CA GLY A 119 6.04 -10.97 -2.14
C GLY A 119 7.48 -10.46 -2.06
N GLU A 120 8.45 -11.34 -1.77
CA GLU A 120 9.87 -10.99 -1.58
C GLU A 120 10.63 -10.75 -2.91
N LYS A 121 10.13 -11.32 -4.01
CA LYS A 121 10.76 -11.16 -5.34
C LYS A 121 10.14 -9.96 -6.04
N VAL A 122 10.66 -8.79 -5.75
CA VAL A 122 10.18 -7.51 -6.31
C VAL A 122 10.99 -7.16 -7.56
N ALA A 123 10.33 -7.14 -8.71
CA ALA A 123 10.90 -6.75 -10.00
C ALA A 123 10.33 -5.39 -10.44
N PRO A 124 11.05 -4.29 -10.25
CA PRO A 124 10.62 -2.96 -10.70
C PRO A 124 10.53 -2.88 -12.22
N PHE A 125 9.60 -2.06 -12.71
CA PHE A 125 9.51 -1.74 -14.12
C PHE A 125 9.16 -0.27 -14.34
N GLU A 126 9.66 0.28 -15.43
CA GLU A 126 9.32 1.65 -15.83
C GLU A 126 7.93 1.71 -16.46
N CYS A 127 7.16 2.70 -16.02
CA CYS A 127 5.86 3.04 -16.59
C CYS A 127 5.82 4.55 -16.79
N GLY A 128 5.89 4.98 -18.06
CA GLY A 128 5.85 6.40 -18.43
C GLY A 128 4.44 7.01 -18.39
N LYS A 129 3.46 6.31 -17.82
CA LYS A 129 2.07 6.76 -17.71
C LYS A 129 1.72 7.13 -16.29
N THR A 130 0.91 8.16 -16.13
CA THR A 130 0.28 8.52 -14.86
C THR A 130 -1.17 8.03 -14.88
N TYR A 131 -1.58 7.38 -13.81
CA TYR A 131 -2.94 6.90 -13.61
C TYR A 131 -3.62 7.71 -12.52
N HIS A 132 -4.89 8.01 -12.73
CA HIS A 132 -5.75 8.70 -11.78
C HIS A 132 -6.65 7.68 -11.09
N LEU A 133 -6.60 7.64 -9.76
CA LEU A 133 -7.35 6.66 -8.99
C LEU A 133 -8.15 7.33 -7.88
N VAL A 134 -9.13 6.60 -7.40
CA VAL A 134 -9.72 6.85 -6.09
C VAL A 134 -9.32 5.70 -5.18
N ALA A 135 -8.67 6.02 -4.08
CA ALA A 135 -8.45 5.11 -2.96
C ALA A 135 -9.57 5.32 -1.95
N ALA A 136 -10.43 4.32 -1.76
CA ALA A 136 -11.56 4.39 -0.85
C ALA A 136 -11.52 3.25 0.18
N LYS A 137 -12.10 3.49 1.37
CA LYS A 137 -12.11 2.50 2.44
C LYS A 137 -13.41 2.58 3.23
N PRO A 138 -14.10 1.45 3.45
CA PRO A 138 -15.22 1.40 4.39
C PRO A 138 -14.77 1.61 5.84
N SER A 139 -15.71 1.85 6.73
CA SER A 139 -15.47 1.72 8.17
C SER A 139 -15.06 0.26 8.50
N GLY A 140 -14.11 0.11 9.41
CA GLY A 140 -13.52 -1.20 9.73
C GLY A 140 -12.27 -1.53 8.92
N GLY A 141 -11.71 -2.70 9.13
CA GLY A 141 -10.51 -3.18 8.47
C GLY A 141 -10.53 -4.70 8.33
N VAL A 142 -9.70 -5.23 7.47
CA VAL A 142 -9.50 -6.67 7.30
C VAL A 142 -8.08 -7.03 7.73
N SER A 143 -7.95 -8.03 8.59
CA SER A 143 -6.66 -8.60 8.94
C SER A 143 -6.13 -9.43 7.77
N SER A 144 -4.91 -9.15 7.32
CA SER A 144 -4.28 -9.93 6.25
C SER A 144 -4.21 -11.41 6.60
N GLY A 145 -3.85 -11.75 7.86
CA GLY A 145 -3.80 -13.14 8.31
C GLY A 145 -5.15 -13.86 8.23
N GLU A 146 -6.24 -13.16 8.60
CA GLU A 146 -7.60 -13.74 8.52
C GLU A 146 -8.04 -13.88 7.05
N ALA A 147 -7.73 -12.91 6.20
CA ALA A 147 -8.05 -12.99 4.77
C ALA A 147 -7.37 -14.18 4.10
N TYR A 148 -6.06 -14.37 4.32
CA TYR A 148 -5.34 -15.53 3.80
C TYR A 148 -5.82 -16.86 4.37
N LYS A 149 -6.07 -16.93 5.68
CA LYS A 149 -6.63 -18.14 6.30
C LYS A 149 -7.98 -18.54 5.69
N LEU A 150 -8.86 -17.55 5.51
CA LEU A 150 -10.17 -17.79 4.90
C LEU A 150 -10.04 -18.14 3.42
N TYR A 151 -9.11 -17.52 2.68
CA TYR A 151 -8.79 -17.87 1.30
C TYR A 151 -8.39 -19.34 1.18
N ASP A 152 -7.43 -19.81 2.00
CA ASP A 152 -6.96 -21.20 1.99
C ASP A 152 -8.07 -22.19 2.32
N GLU A 153 -8.95 -21.84 3.24
CA GLU A 153 -10.12 -22.65 3.58
C GLU A 153 -11.11 -22.74 2.41
N MET A 154 -11.47 -21.60 1.82
CA MET A 154 -12.40 -21.52 0.70
C MET A 154 -11.84 -22.22 -0.54
N LYS A 155 -10.54 -22.10 -0.79
CA LYS A 155 -9.85 -22.78 -1.91
C LYS A 155 -9.91 -24.30 -1.75
N ARG A 156 -9.64 -24.82 -0.55
CA ARG A 156 -9.77 -26.26 -0.26
C ARG A 156 -11.19 -26.79 -0.45
N GLN A 157 -12.19 -25.94 -0.29
CA GLN A 157 -13.61 -26.24 -0.49
C GLN A 157 -14.08 -26.05 -1.94
N GLY A 158 -13.19 -25.66 -2.87
CA GLY A 158 -13.56 -25.39 -4.25
C GLY A 158 -14.47 -24.16 -4.45
N ARG A 159 -14.48 -23.23 -3.48
CA ARG A 159 -15.35 -22.03 -3.46
C ARG A 159 -14.69 -20.79 -4.03
N ILE A 160 -13.43 -20.85 -4.39
CA ILE A 160 -12.71 -19.78 -5.07
C ILE A 160 -12.44 -20.23 -6.48
N PRO A 161 -12.88 -19.47 -7.51
CA PRO A 161 -12.51 -19.77 -8.87
C PRO A 161 -10.99 -19.71 -9.05
N GLU A 162 -10.46 -20.55 -9.90
CA GLU A 162 -9.07 -20.41 -10.33
C GLU A 162 -8.97 -19.15 -11.17
N ASN A 163 -8.47 -18.08 -10.54
CA ASN A 163 -8.09 -16.87 -11.26
C ASN A 163 -6.70 -17.06 -11.83
N MET A 164 -6.56 -16.88 -13.11
CA MET A 164 -5.28 -16.84 -13.80
C MET A 164 -4.76 -15.39 -13.78
N ALA A 165 -4.51 -14.85 -12.58
CA ALA A 165 -3.86 -13.55 -12.45
C ALA A 165 -2.47 -13.63 -13.09
N ASP A 166 -2.21 -12.80 -14.09
CA ASP A 166 -0.94 -12.68 -14.78
C ASP A 166 -0.38 -11.27 -14.58
N GLY A 167 0.44 -11.09 -13.54
CA GLY A 167 1.08 -9.82 -13.25
C GLY A 167 1.96 -9.31 -14.39
N LEU A 168 2.46 -10.18 -15.28
CA LEU A 168 3.21 -9.75 -16.45
C LEU A 168 2.31 -9.06 -17.48
N GLN A 169 1.10 -9.58 -17.70
CA GLN A 169 0.13 -8.94 -18.59
C GLN A 169 -0.37 -7.62 -18.01
N VAL A 170 -0.62 -7.56 -16.70
CA VAL A 170 -0.96 -6.30 -16.00
C VAL A 170 0.14 -5.26 -16.21
N ALA A 171 1.42 -5.62 -16.00
CA ALA A 171 2.54 -4.71 -16.21
C ALA A 171 2.65 -4.23 -17.68
N LYS A 172 2.38 -5.10 -18.65
CA LYS A 172 2.34 -4.73 -20.07
C LYS A 172 1.20 -3.76 -20.39
N ALA A 173 0.01 -4.01 -19.85
CA ALA A 173 -1.16 -3.12 -20.03
C ALA A 173 -0.89 -1.73 -19.42
N LEU A 174 -0.31 -1.68 -18.21
CA LEU A 174 0.12 -0.43 -17.57
C LEU A 174 1.11 0.35 -18.44
N LYS A 175 2.16 -0.28 -18.95
CA LYS A 175 3.14 0.39 -19.82
C LYS A 175 2.51 0.99 -21.07
N LYS A 176 1.50 0.32 -21.64
CA LYS A 176 0.78 0.78 -22.83
C LYS A 176 -0.28 1.85 -22.53
N GLY A 177 -0.76 1.95 -21.29
CA GLY A 177 -1.92 2.77 -20.93
C GLY A 177 -3.24 2.16 -21.39
N ASP A 178 -3.30 0.85 -21.55
CA ASP A 178 -4.47 0.11 -22.02
C ASP A 178 -5.44 -0.17 -20.86
N LEU A 179 -6.35 0.78 -20.63
CA LEU A 179 -7.32 0.69 -19.53
C LEU A 179 -8.35 -0.43 -19.76
N ALA A 180 -8.69 -0.75 -21.01
CA ALA A 180 -9.61 -1.84 -21.32
C ALA A 180 -8.99 -3.19 -20.95
N CYS A 181 -7.73 -3.40 -21.31
CA CYS A 181 -6.99 -4.58 -20.91
C CYS A 181 -6.83 -4.65 -19.38
N LEU A 182 -6.51 -3.54 -18.71
CA LEU A 182 -6.43 -3.50 -17.25
C LEU A 182 -7.74 -3.90 -16.59
N SER A 183 -8.89 -3.45 -17.10
CA SER A 183 -10.21 -3.81 -16.58
C SER A 183 -10.42 -5.33 -16.54
N ALA A 184 -9.96 -6.03 -17.56
CA ALA A 184 -10.09 -7.49 -17.65
C ALA A 184 -9.08 -8.24 -16.76
N LEU A 185 -7.91 -7.65 -16.48
CA LEU A 185 -6.80 -8.28 -15.77
C LEU A 185 -6.74 -7.94 -14.27
N CYS A 186 -7.40 -6.85 -13.82
CA CYS A 186 -7.39 -6.43 -12.43
C CYS A 186 -8.28 -7.33 -11.57
N VAL A 187 -7.76 -8.48 -11.21
CA VAL A 187 -8.37 -9.45 -10.31
C VAL A 187 -7.60 -9.52 -8.99
N ASN A 188 -8.30 -9.88 -7.92
CA ASN A 188 -7.68 -10.11 -6.62
C ASN A 188 -8.31 -11.33 -5.97
N ASP A 189 -7.52 -12.38 -5.79
CA ASP A 189 -7.94 -13.64 -5.20
C ASP A 189 -8.47 -13.48 -3.76
N LEU A 190 -8.01 -12.46 -3.05
CA LEU A 190 -8.48 -12.13 -1.71
C LEU A 190 -9.78 -11.34 -1.69
N ALA A 191 -10.35 -10.94 -2.84
CA ALA A 191 -11.57 -10.14 -2.89
C ALA A 191 -12.79 -10.85 -2.28
N VAL A 192 -12.96 -12.14 -2.54
CA VAL A 192 -14.06 -12.93 -1.98
C VAL A 192 -13.93 -13.08 -0.46
N PRO A 193 -12.79 -13.56 0.09
CA PRO A 193 -12.62 -13.62 1.54
C PRO A 193 -12.69 -12.25 2.22
N ALA A 194 -12.13 -11.19 1.64
CA ALA A 194 -12.21 -9.85 2.20
C ALA A 194 -13.65 -9.36 2.33
N LYS A 195 -14.48 -9.51 1.29
CA LYS A 195 -15.91 -9.16 1.33
C LYS A 195 -16.71 -10.01 2.29
N LYS A 196 -16.32 -11.26 2.53
CA LYS A 196 -16.96 -12.11 3.52
C LYS A 196 -16.63 -11.69 4.95
N LEU A 197 -15.38 -11.26 5.20
CA LEU A 197 -14.94 -10.72 6.48
C LEU A 197 -15.51 -9.33 6.78
N LEU A 198 -15.65 -8.51 5.75
CA LEU A 198 -16.18 -7.14 5.87
C LEU A 198 -17.12 -6.82 4.69
N PRO A 199 -18.44 -7.10 4.82
CA PRO A 199 -19.40 -6.91 3.72
C PRO A 199 -19.51 -5.46 3.21
N GLN A 200 -19.17 -4.47 4.03
CA GLN A 200 -19.15 -3.05 3.67
C GLN A 200 -18.21 -2.73 2.49
N ILE A 201 -17.25 -3.61 2.19
CA ILE A 201 -16.39 -3.48 1.00
C ILE A 201 -17.24 -3.49 -0.27
N ALA A 202 -18.23 -4.40 -0.36
CA ALA A 202 -19.13 -4.48 -1.53
C ALA A 202 -19.98 -3.21 -1.71
N GLU A 203 -20.32 -2.52 -0.63
CA GLU A 203 -21.03 -1.24 -0.70
C GLU A 203 -20.15 -0.15 -1.30
N VAL A 204 -18.89 -0.06 -0.85
CA VAL A 204 -17.91 0.90 -1.41
C VAL A 204 -17.63 0.59 -2.89
N GLU A 205 -17.49 -0.69 -3.28
CA GLU A 205 -17.35 -1.08 -4.69
C GLU A 205 -18.56 -0.61 -5.51
N ARG A 206 -19.79 -0.79 -5.00
CA ARG A 206 -21.01 -0.36 -5.67
C ARG A 206 -21.07 1.17 -5.82
N MET A 207 -20.67 1.92 -4.78
CA MET A 207 -20.60 3.38 -4.84
C MET A 207 -19.60 3.87 -5.89
N LEU A 208 -18.39 3.30 -5.91
CA LEU A 208 -17.36 3.62 -6.91
C LEU A 208 -17.83 3.26 -8.33
N GLY A 209 -18.51 2.13 -8.49
CA GLY A 209 -19.04 1.67 -9.79
C GLY A 209 -20.03 2.63 -10.42
N GLN A 210 -20.76 3.44 -9.63
CA GLN A 210 -21.70 4.47 -10.14
C GLN A 210 -21.00 5.55 -10.99
N PHE A 211 -19.69 5.70 -10.84
CA PHE A 211 -18.88 6.68 -11.56
C PHE A 211 -18.19 6.08 -12.80
N SER A 212 -18.51 4.84 -13.15
CA SER A 212 -17.97 4.15 -14.34
C SER A 212 -16.44 4.20 -14.41
N PRO A 213 -15.72 3.71 -13.39
CA PRO A 213 -14.26 3.62 -13.44
C PRO A 213 -13.84 2.64 -14.55
N ALA A 214 -12.67 2.87 -15.14
CA ALA A 214 -12.10 1.95 -16.12
C ALA A 214 -11.72 0.60 -15.49
N CYS A 215 -11.33 0.61 -14.21
CA CYS A 215 -10.94 -0.60 -13.47
C CYS A 215 -11.26 -0.38 -11.99
N LEU A 216 -11.70 -1.45 -11.29
CA LEU A 216 -12.04 -1.43 -9.88
C LEU A 216 -11.57 -2.72 -9.22
N PHE A 217 -10.85 -2.61 -8.10
CA PHE A 217 -10.30 -3.76 -7.40
C PHE A 217 -10.08 -3.49 -5.91
N ILE A 218 -10.08 -4.55 -5.11
CA ILE A 218 -9.68 -4.50 -3.70
C ILE A 218 -8.15 -4.49 -3.63
N SER A 219 -7.59 -3.60 -2.85
CA SER A 219 -6.13 -3.49 -2.66
C SER A 219 -5.64 -4.49 -1.61
N GLY A 220 -4.67 -5.32 -1.97
CA GLY A 220 -4.08 -6.30 -1.07
C GLY A 220 -5.13 -7.21 -0.43
N SER A 221 -5.08 -7.37 0.89
CA SER A 221 -6.06 -8.14 1.66
C SER A 221 -7.36 -7.37 1.97
N GLY A 222 -7.48 -6.13 1.49
CA GLY A 222 -8.57 -5.22 1.84
C GLY A 222 -8.26 -4.49 3.17
N SER A 223 -9.17 -3.72 3.66
CA SER A 223 -10.54 -3.39 3.20
C SER A 223 -10.61 -2.32 2.12
N GLY A 224 -9.50 -1.71 1.72
CA GLY A 224 -9.45 -0.64 0.74
C GLY A 224 -9.82 -1.13 -0.67
N VAL A 225 -10.50 -0.25 -1.37
CA VAL A 225 -10.91 -0.43 -2.77
C VAL A 225 -10.26 0.68 -3.59
N ALA A 226 -9.65 0.31 -4.70
CA ALA A 226 -9.10 1.26 -5.65
C ALA A 226 -9.89 1.24 -6.95
N ALA A 227 -10.14 2.42 -7.51
CA ALA A 227 -10.82 2.58 -8.79
C ALA A 227 -9.99 3.49 -9.70
N VAL A 228 -9.67 3.02 -10.90
CA VAL A 228 -8.90 3.77 -11.91
C VAL A 228 -9.85 4.53 -12.81
N PHE A 229 -9.53 5.79 -13.09
CA PHE A 229 -10.32 6.68 -13.95
C PHE A 229 -9.48 7.18 -15.11
N GLU A 230 -10.15 7.51 -16.22
CA GLU A 230 -9.51 8.07 -17.42
C GLU A 230 -8.89 9.45 -17.15
N THR A 231 -9.47 10.22 -16.21
CA THR A 231 -9.05 11.59 -15.93
C THR A 231 -9.06 11.90 -14.43
N GLU A 232 -8.21 12.83 -14.02
CA GLU A 232 -8.18 13.36 -12.66
C GLU A 232 -9.51 13.99 -12.24
N VAL A 233 -10.20 14.66 -13.17
CA VAL A 233 -11.49 15.30 -12.91
C VAL A 233 -12.54 14.29 -12.48
N LYS A 234 -12.63 13.14 -13.19
CA LYS A 234 -13.54 12.05 -12.84
C LYS A 234 -13.18 11.44 -11.48
N ALA A 235 -11.90 11.17 -11.22
CA ALA A 235 -11.44 10.65 -9.93
C ALA A 235 -11.77 11.62 -8.78
N SER A 236 -11.48 12.91 -8.95
CA SER A 236 -11.75 13.95 -7.94
C SER A 236 -13.24 14.13 -7.66
N ALA A 237 -14.09 14.06 -8.69
CA ALA A 237 -15.54 14.13 -8.52
C ALA A 237 -16.07 12.93 -7.72
N CYS A 238 -15.60 11.72 -8.06
CA CYS A 238 -15.97 10.49 -7.37
C CYS A 238 -15.52 10.53 -5.89
N ALA A 239 -14.27 10.90 -5.61
CA ALA A 239 -13.75 10.96 -4.24
C ALA A 239 -14.59 11.92 -3.38
N ARG A 240 -14.85 13.14 -3.85
CA ARG A 240 -15.67 14.13 -3.14
C ARG A 240 -17.08 13.62 -2.82
N GLU A 241 -17.68 12.88 -3.75
CA GLU A 241 -19.04 12.37 -3.52
C GLU A 241 -19.05 11.24 -2.48
N LEU A 242 -18.05 10.35 -2.47
CA LEU A 242 -17.92 9.33 -1.42
C LEU A 242 -17.66 9.96 -0.04
N GLU A 243 -16.83 10.99 0.02
CA GLU A 243 -16.55 11.72 1.26
C GLU A 243 -17.83 12.36 1.85
N LYS A 244 -18.67 12.97 1.01
CA LYS A 244 -19.99 13.49 1.46
C LYS A 244 -20.89 12.41 2.05
N ARG A 245 -20.73 11.16 1.61
CA ARG A 245 -21.45 10.01 2.16
C ARG A 245 -20.77 9.37 3.37
N GLY A 246 -19.71 10.00 3.90
CA GLY A 246 -19.00 9.52 5.09
C GLY A 246 -18.02 8.36 4.83
N VAL A 247 -17.70 8.07 3.58
CA VAL A 247 -16.70 7.06 3.21
C VAL A 247 -15.34 7.74 3.05
N PHE A 248 -14.29 7.17 3.66
CA PHE A 248 -12.93 7.63 3.34
C PHE A 248 -12.68 7.44 1.84
N ALA A 249 -12.36 8.51 1.14
CA ALA A 249 -12.01 8.47 -0.26
C ALA A 249 -10.98 9.58 -0.57
N ARG A 250 -9.97 9.26 -1.37
CA ARG A 250 -8.98 10.23 -1.86
C ARG A 250 -8.74 10.02 -3.35
N ALA A 251 -8.80 11.09 -4.10
CA ALA A 251 -8.28 11.10 -5.46
C ALA A 251 -6.76 11.13 -5.38
N VAL A 252 -6.11 10.19 -6.05
CA VAL A 252 -4.66 10.00 -6.03
C VAL A 252 -4.14 9.74 -7.44
N THR A 253 -2.86 9.96 -7.65
CA THR A 253 -2.16 9.63 -8.89
C THR A 253 -1.02 8.65 -8.61
N THR A 254 -0.66 7.85 -9.61
CA THR A 254 0.54 7.02 -9.52
C THR A 254 1.81 7.86 -9.51
N MET A 255 2.82 7.39 -8.76
CA MET A 255 4.07 8.10 -8.55
C MET A 255 5.27 7.22 -8.90
N GLN A 256 6.41 7.87 -9.21
CA GLN A 256 7.66 7.18 -9.52
C GLN A 256 8.57 6.98 -8.29
N ARG A 257 8.21 7.58 -7.16
CA ARG A 257 8.97 7.50 -5.90
C ARG A 257 8.08 6.98 -4.79
N GLY A 258 8.68 6.32 -3.81
CA GLY A 258 7.98 5.80 -2.63
C GLY A 258 7.97 6.80 -1.48
N VAL A 259 9.02 7.57 -1.34
CA VAL A 259 9.19 8.57 -0.27
C VAL A 259 9.63 9.90 -0.89
N GLU A 260 9.11 10.99 -0.36
CA GLU A 260 9.46 12.37 -0.75
C GLU A 260 9.80 13.20 0.49
N GLU A 261 10.67 14.19 0.34
CA GLU A 261 10.96 15.19 1.38
C GLU A 261 10.01 16.37 1.21
N ILE A 262 9.49 16.90 2.31
CA ILE A 262 8.62 18.07 2.37
C ILE A 262 9.28 19.17 3.20
#